data_fe05ef7b29f317e47f2e00564936affc
#
_entry.id   fe05ef7b29f317e47f2e00564936affc
#
_cell.length_a   1.000
_cell.length_b   1.000
_cell.length_c   1.000
_cell.angle_alpha   90.00
_cell.angle_beta   90.00
_cell.angle_gamma   90.00
#
_symmetry.space_group_name_H-M   'P 1'
#
loop_
_entity.id
_entity.type
_entity.pdbx_description
1 polymer ?
#
loop_
_entity_poly.entity_id
_entity_poly.type
_entity_poly.pdbx_seq_one_letter_code
_entity_poly.pdbx_strand_id
1 'polypeptide(L)'
;GLWDMAFIWFCANVAVPRLMIGGSLAELGFGKMMLILIAGNILVFLPLLALGVIGFNVRIPTMAITRMTFGVKGSYLPSVANGIQLLGWGANVTVICGASINSIIKAMTGFENLALWIIVTGIVQLVITAYGVRSITWLQRVSVPLLAILTVVSAVLIIKNYGWSSITNYQP
;
A
#
# COMPACT_ATOMS: atom_id res chain seq x y z
N GLY A 1 -7.48 -0.32 -19.24
CA GLY A 1 -7.39 1.09 -19.69
C GLY A 1 -6.66 1.97 -18.67
N LEU A 2 -6.54 3.27 -19.00
CA LEU A 2 -5.87 4.25 -18.13
C LEU A 2 -6.50 4.30 -16.72
N TRP A 3 -7.83 4.25 -16.66
CA TRP A 3 -8.58 4.25 -15.41
C TRP A 3 -8.34 3.01 -14.55
N ASP A 4 -8.18 1.84 -15.17
CA ASP A 4 -7.88 0.61 -14.41
C ASP A 4 -6.48 0.72 -13.76
N MET A 5 -5.50 1.29 -14.46
CA MET A 5 -4.18 1.57 -13.90
C MET A 5 -4.23 2.61 -12.78
N ALA A 6 -4.99 3.69 -12.97
CA ALA A 6 -5.18 4.71 -11.95
C ALA A 6 -5.82 4.11 -10.67
N PHE A 7 -6.82 3.25 -10.81
CA PHE A 7 -7.44 2.56 -9.67
C PHE A 7 -6.48 1.59 -8.96
N ILE A 8 -5.66 0.85 -9.72
CA ILE A 8 -4.63 -0.02 -9.14
C ILE A 8 -3.67 0.80 -8.26
N TRP A 9 -3.14 1.89 -8.79
CA TRP A 9 -2.21 2.74 -8.05
C TRP A 9 -2.86 3.48 -6.88
N PHE A 10 -4.11 3.93 -7.04
CA PHE A 10 -4.86 4.53 -5.93
C PHE A 10 -5.05 3.52 -4.79
N CYS A 11 -5.52 2.30 -5.09
CA CYS A 11 -5.73 1.25 -4.10
C CYS A 11 -4.42 0.85 -3.40
N ALA A 12 -3.32 0.77 -4.15
CA ALA A 12 -2.00 0.47 -3.59
C ALA A 12 -1.49 1.54 -2.62
N ASN A 13 -1.91 2.80 -2.80
CA ASN A 13 -1.47 3.92 -1.96
C ASN A 13 -2.45 4.24 -0.82
N VAL A 14 -3.75 4.03 -1.00
CA VAL A 14 -4.77 4.22 0.05
C VAL A 14 -5.07 2.86 0.69
N ALA A 15 -4.12 2.35 1.45
CA ALA A 15 -4.23 1.06 2.12
C ALA A 15 -3.93 1.21 3.62
N VAL A 16 -4.55 0.37 4.45
CA VAL A 16 -4.37 0.41 5.91
C VAL A 16 -2.91 0.44 6.36
N PRO A 17 -1.97 -0.36 5.78
CA PRO A 17 -0.56 -0.27 6.15
C PRO A 17 0.07 1.10 5.93
N ARG A 18 -0.37 1.84 4.89
CA ARG A 18 0.11 3.19 4.62
C ARG A 18 -0.39 4.20 5.63
N LEU A 19 -1.65 4.06 6.07
CA LEU A 19 -2.22 4.88 7.14
C LEU A 19 -1.50 4.65 8.47
N MET A 20 -1.12 3.41 8.78
CA MET A 20 -0.32 3.08 9.98
C MET A 20 1.07 3.72 9.95
N ILE A 21 1.76 3.71 8.80
CA ILE A 21 3.04 4.39 8.64
C ILE A 21 2.86 5.92 8.82
N GLY A 22 1.78 6.49 8.28
CA GLY A 22 1.44 7.89 8.51
C GLY A 22 1.29 8.23 10.00
N GLY A 23 0.67 7.33 10.77
CA GLY A 23 0.53 7.46 12.22
C GLY A 23 1.88 7.53 12.95
N SER A 24 2.84 6.68 12.58
CA SER A 24 4.17 6.70 13.19
C SER A 24 4.98 7.97 12.88
N LEU A 25 4.72 8.61 11.74
CA LEU A 25 5.34 9.89 11.40
C LEU A 25 4.76 11.08 12.18
N ALA A 26 3.57 10.92 12.75
CA ALA A 26 2.92 11.98 13.56
C ALA A 26 3.75 12.34 14.79
N GLU A 27 4.57 11.42 15.33
CA GLU A 27 5.50 11.68 16.43
C GLU A 27 6.56 12.75 16.13
N LEU A 28 6.72 13.13 14.87
CA LEU A 28 7.66 14.18 14.46
C LEU A 28 7.05 15.61 14.48
N GLY A 29 5.76 15.70 14.75
CA GLY A 29 4.99 16.94 14.61
C GLY A 29 4.60 17.24 13.15
N PHE A 30 3.50 17.97 12.99
CA PHE A 30 2.87 18.17 11.67
C PHE A 30 3.80 18.75 10.61
N GLY A 31 4.56 19.81 10.94
CA GLY A 31 5.44 20.48 9.97
C GLY A 31 6.56 19.61 9.45
N LYS A 32 7.27 18.89 10.34
CA LYS A 32 8.34 17.97 9.97
C LYS A 32 7.79 16.77 9.19
N MET A 33 6.65 16.22 9.63
CA MET A 33 5.98 15.14 8.94
C MET A 33 5.65 15.51 7.50
N MET A 34 5.04 16.67 7.26
CA MET A 34 4.69 17.14 5.92
C MET A 34 5.91 17.37 5.04
N LEU A 35 6.98 17.94 5.59
CA LEU A 35 8.23 18.13 4.86
C LEU A 35 8.85 16.79 4.43
N ILE A 36 8.92 15.82 5.34
CA ILE A 36 9.46 14.49 5.05
C ILE A 36 8.60 13.78 4.00
N LEU A 37 7.27 13.85 4.12
CA LEU A 37 6.37 13.25 3.15
C LEU A 37 6.53 13.86 1.76
N ILE A 38 6.57 15.18 1.64
CA ILE A 38 6.71 15.84 0.33
C ILE A 38 8.09 15.59 -0.25
N ALA A 39 9.16 15.86 0.49
CA ALA A 39 10.53 15.69 0.01
C ALA A 39 10.84 14.21 -0.30
N GLY A 40 10.44 13.29 0.57
CA GLY A 40 10.65 11.87 0.38
C GLY A 40 9.91 11.33 -0.86
N ASN A 41 8.66 11.74 -1.06
CA ASN A 41 7.92 11.36 -2.27
C ASN A 41 8.57 11.90 -3.54
N ILE A 42 8.98 13.17 -3.57
CA ILE A 42 9.67 13.75 -4.74
C ILE A 42 10.94 12.96 -5.04
N LEU A 43 11.78 12.69 -4.05
CA LEU A 43 13.03 11.94 -4.23
C LEU A 43 12.81 10.51 -4.76
N VAL A 44 11.76 9.83 -4.31
CA VAL A 44 11.45 8.46 -4.74
C VAL A 44 10.77 8.44 -6.11
N PHE A 45 9.88 9.40 -6.38
CA PHE A 45 9.17 9.43 -7.66
C PHE A 45 10.03 9.82 -8.85
N LEU A 46 11.07 10.63 -8.68
CA LEU A 46 11.96 11.02 -9.78
C LEU A 46 12.61 9.79 -10.48
N PRO A 47 13.34 8.91 -9.78
CA PRO A 47 13.89 7.71 -10.41
C PRO A 47 12.81 6.74 -10.90
N LEU A 48 11.67 6.65 -10.19
CA LEU A 48 10.55 5.81 -10.62
C LEU A 48 9.96 6.28 -11.95
N LEU A 49 9.79 7.59 -12.14
CA LEU A 49 9.33 8.18 -13.39
C LEU A 49 10.32 7.92 -14.53
N ALA A 50 11.62 8.10 -14.28
CA ALA A 50 12.66 7.81 -15.28
C ALA A 50 12.60 6.35 -15.74
N LEU A 51 12.51 5.40 -14.81
CA LEU A 51 12.37 3.98 -15.12
C LEU A 51 11.04 3.67 -15.82
N GLY A 52 9.97 4.35 -15.45
CA GLY A 52 8.66 4.22 -16.08
C GLY A 52 8.68 4.65 -17.55
N VAL A 53 9.31 5.78 -17.86
CA VAL A 53 9.47 6.28 -19.23
C VAL A 53 10.32 5.31 -20.08
N ILE A 54 11.41 4.81 -19.52
CA ILE A 54 12.26 3.81 -20.19
C ILE A 54 11.45 2.54 -20.46
N GLY A 55 10.78 2.00 -19.43
CA GLY A 55 9.97 0.78 -19.55
C GLY A 55 8.85 0.90 -20.58
N PHE A 56 8.20 2.06 -20.64
CA PHE A 56 7.15 2.35 -21.62
C PHE A 56 7.69 2.35 -23.06
N ASN A 57 8.82 3.03 -23.29
CA ASN A 57 9.42 3.13 -24.62
C ASN A 57 10.00 1.79 -25.11
N VAL A 58 10.62 1.02 -24.22
CA VAL A 58 11.28 -0.24 -24.59
C VAL A 58 10.32 -1.44 -24.47
N ARG A 59 9.15 -1.26 -23.83
CA ARG A 59 8.10 -2.28 -23.61
C ARG A 59 8.62 -3.52 -22.86
N ILE A 60 9.54 -3.32 -21.92
CA ILE A 60 10.07 -4.39 -21.06
C ILE A 60 9.81 -4.08 -19.58
N PRO A 61 9.64 -5.13 -18.74
CA PRO A 61 9.47 -4.95 -17.30
C PRO A 61 10.70 -4.31 -16.65
N THR A 62 10.49 -3.55 -15.57
CA THR A 62 11.55 -2.83 -14.84
C THR A 62 12.72 -3.74 -14.45
N MET A 63 12.45 -4.97 -13.98
CA MET A 63 13.52 -5.91 -13.64
C MET A 63 14.33 -6.39 -14.84
N ALA A 64 13.76 -6.39 -16.05
CA ALA A 64 14.49 -6.67 -17.27
C ALA A 64 15.39 -5.51 -17.69
N ILE A 65 15.03 -4.26 -17.35
CA ILE A 65 15.88 -3.08 -17.59
C ILE A 65 17.19 -3.18 -16.80
N THR A 66 17.18 -3.78 -15.62
CA THR A 66 18.38 -3.96 -14.80
C THR A 66 19.47 -4.79 -15.50
N ARG A 67 19.09 -5.64 -16.47
CA ARG A 67 20.05 -6.40 -17.29
C ARG A 67 20.86 -5.50 -18.22
N MET A 68 20.30 -4.39 -18.66
CA MET A 68 20.99 -3.43 -19.52
C MET A 68 22.07 -2.68 -18.74
N THR A 69 21.85 -2.45 -17.45
CA THR A 69 22.79 -1.70 -16.60
C THR A 69 23.82 -2.60 -15.92
N PHE A 70 23.39 -3.76 -15.39
CA PHE A 70 24.24 -4.66 -14.58
C PHE A 70 24.66 -5.94 -15.31
N GLY A 71 24.25 -6.10 -16.56
CA GLY A 71 24.43 -7.35 -17.30
C GLY A 71 23.54 -8.49 -16.77
N VAL A 72 23.61 -9.66 -17.45
CA VAL A 72 22.76 -10.81 -17.11
C VAL A 72 23.00 -11.29 -15.68
N LYS A 73 24.26 -11.48 -15.29
CA LYS A 73 24.60 -11.99 -13.94
C LYS A 73 24.32 -10.96 -12.85
N GLY A 74 24.63 -9.69 -13.08
CA GLY A 74 24.38 -8.62 -12.10
C GLY A 74 22.90 -8.36 -11.84
N SER A 75 22.02 -8.63 -12.82
CA SER A 75 20.57 -8.45 -12.66
C SER A 75 19.89 -9.47 -11.73
N TYR A 76 20.57 -10.57 -11.39
CA TYR A 76 20.02 -11.53 -10.42
C TYR A 76 19.87 -10.91 -9.02
N LEU A 77 20.83 -10.08 -8.60
CA LEU A 77 20.77 -9.46 -7.26
C LEU A 77 19.52 -8.59 -7.06
N PRO A 78 19.22 -7.57 -7.90
CA PRO A 78 18.00 -6.78 -7.75
C PRO A 78 16.73 -7.61 -7.97
N SER A 79 16.75 -8.65 -8.81
CA SER A 79 15.58 -9.50 -9.03
C SER A 79 15.25 -10.35 -7.81
N VAL A 80 16.24 -10.94 -7.16
CA VAL A 80 16.06 -11.70 -5.92
C VAL A 80 15.62 -10.79 -4.78
N ALA A 81 16.27 -9.63 -4.63
CA ALA A 81 15.90 -8.65 -3.62
C ALA A 81 14.44 -8.19 -3.78
N ASN A 82 14.01 -7.94 -5.02
CA ASN A 82 12.63 -7.58 -5.31
C ASN A 82 11.66 -8.73 -4.97
N GLY A 83 12.02 -9.98 -5.28
CA GLY A 83 11.22 -11.15 -4.90
C GLY A 83 11.02 -11.26 -3.39
N ILE A 84 12.08 -11.13 -2.62
CA ILE A 84 12.05 -11.15 -1.14
C ILE A 84 11.19 -9.99 -0.61
N GLN A 85 11.37 -8.79 -1.15
CA GLN A 85 10.59 -7.61 -0.77
C GLN A 85 9.10 -7.81 -1.04
N LEU A 86 8.70 -8.38 -2.18
CA LEU A 86 7.31 -8.64 -2.51
C LEU A 86 6.68 -9.69 -1.60
N LEU A 87 7.41 -10.75 -1.25
CA LEU A 87 6.97 -11.77 -0.28
C LEU A 87 6.77 -11.14 1.10
N GLY A 88 7.73 -10.36 1.57
CA GLY A 88 7.64 -9.67 2.86
C GLY A 88 6.46 -8.70 2.92
N TRP A 89 6.23 -7.94 1.84
CA TRP A 89 5.10 -7.04 1.74
C TRP A 89 3.76 -7.79 1.73
N GLY A 90 3.66 -8.88 0.97
CA GLY A 90 2.47 -9.73 0.93
C GLY A 90 2.15 -10.34 2.30
N ALA A 91 3.15 -10.86 2.99
CA ALA A 91 3.00 -11.39 4.35
C ALA A 91 2.51 -10.33 5.33
N ASN A 92 3.11 -9.13 5.31
CA ASN A 92 2.73 -8.01 6.18
C ASN A 92 1.24 -7.62 5.98
N VAL A 93 0.81 -7.44 4.73
CA VAL A 93 -0.59 -7.11 4.42
C VAL A 93 -1.54 -8.21 4.87
N THR A 94 -1.18 -9.48 4.69
CA THR A 94 -1.99 -10.62 5.12
C THR A 94 -2.17 -10.63 6.65
N VAL A 95 -1.10 -10.39 7.40
CA VAL A 95 -1.15 -10.31 8.87
C VAL A 95 -2.03 -9.15 9.33
N ILE A 96 -1.87 -7.95 8.76
CA ILE A 96 -2.69 -6.78 9.11
C ILE A 96 -4.17 -7.03 8.82
N CYS A 97 -4.48 -7.65 7.67
CA CYS A 97 -5.85 -7.98 7.30
C CYS A 97 -6.46 -9.01 8.26
N GLY A 98 -5.72 -10.10 8.56
CA GLY A 98 -6.14 -11.11 9.52
C GLY A 98 -6.34 -10.54 10.94
N ALA A 99 -5.46 -9.65 11.39
CA ALA A 99 -5.60 -8.97 12.67
C ALA A 99 -6.82 -8.05 12.73
N SER A 100 -7.11 -7.35 11.63
CA SER A 100 -8.30 -6.49 11.52
C SER A 100 -9.59 -7.32 11.61
N ILE A 101 -9.66 -8.44 10.90
CA ILE A 101 -10.80 -9.37 10.95
C ILE A 101 -10.94 -9.95 12.37
N ASN A 102 -9.84 -10.40 12.98
CA ASN A 102 -9.84 -10.92 14.33
C ASN A 102 -10.40 -9.90 15.33
N SER A 103 -10.00 -8.63 15.22
CA SER A 103 -10.48 -7.56 16.10
C SER A 103 -12.00 -7.33 15.95
N ILE A 104 -12.52 -7.34 14.73
CA ILE A 104 -13.95 -7.19 14.45
C ILE A 104 -14.74 -8.38 15.00
N ILE A 105 -14.30 -9.61 14.73
CA ILE A 105 -14.98 -10.82 15.20
C ILE A 105 -14.94 -10.90 16.73
N LYS A 106 -13.81 -10.57 17.35
CA LYS A 106 -13.68 -10.50 18.80
C LYS A 106 -14.69 -9.52 19.41
N ALA A 107 -14.84 -8.35 18.82
CA ALA A 107 -15.80 -7.35 19.29
C ALA A 107 -17.27 -7.79 19.16
N MET A 108 -17.59 -8.61 18.13
CA MET A 108 -18.96 -9.05 17.86
C MET A 108 -19.35 -10.34 18.61
N THR A 109 -18.41 -11.29 18.72
CA THR A 109 -18.72 -12.66 19.19
C THR A 109 -17.90 -13.07 20.42
N GLY A 110 -16.89 -12.30 20.81
CA GLY A 110 -15.94 -12.68 21.85
C GLY A 110 -14.91 -13.74 21.40
N PHE A 111 -15.03 -14.29 20.19
CA PHE A 111 -14.10 -15.29 19.66
C PHE A 111 -12.81 -14.63 19.19
N GLU A 112 -11.64 -15.12 19.69
CA GLU A 112 -10.33 -14.61 19.36
C GLU A 112 -9.42 -15.74 18.90
N ASN A 113 -9.01 -15.70 17.66
CA ASN A 113 -8.00 -16.62 17.10
C ASN A 113 -7.27 -15.97 15.93
N LEU A 114 -6.20 -15.24 16.23
CA LEU A 114 -5.43 -14.50 15.24
C LEU A 114 -4.87 -15.39 14.14
N ALA A 115 -4.32 -16.56 14.51
CA ALA A 115 -3.71 -17.47 13.55
C ALA A 115 -4.72 -17.98 12.52
N LEU A 116 -5.92 -18.32 12.96
CA LEU A 116 -7.01 -18.75 12.07
C LEU A 116 -7.34 -17.67 11.05
N TRP A 117 -7.50 -16.43 11.48
CA TRP A 117 -7.87 -15.33 10.58
C TRP A 117 -6.76 -14.95 9.60
N ILE A 118 -5.48 -15.07 10.00
CA ILE A 118 -4.35 -14.90 9.07
C ILE A 118 -4.36 -15.99 8.00
N ILE A 119 -4.59 -17.26 8.38
CA ILE A 119 -4.64 -18.38 7.43
C ILE A 119 -5.81 -18.21 6.47
N VAL A 120 -7.00 -17.89 6.97
CA VAL A 120 -8.20 -17.65 6.13
C VAL A 120 -7.95 -16.53 5.14
N THR A 121 -7.39 -15.40 5.60
CA THR A 121 -7.06 -14.26 4.74
C THR A 121 -6.03 -14.65 3.67
N GLY A 122 -5.00 -15.40 4.03
CA GLY A 122 -3.99 -15.89 3.12
C GLY A 122 -4.58 -16.81 2.04
N ILE A 123 -5.46 -17.74 2.41
CA ILE A 123 -6.16 -18.63 1.45
C ILE A 123 -7.03 -17.80 0.49
N VAL A 124 -7.82 -16.85 1.01
CA VAL A 124 -8.66 -15.98 0.18
C VAL A 124 -7.81 -15.17 -0.81
N GLN A 125 -6.68 -14.63 -0.35
CA GLN A 125 -5.74 -13.90 -1.18
C GLN A 125 -5.14 -14.80 -2.29
N LEU A 126 -4.75 -16.02 -1.96
CA LEU A 126 -4.23 -16.99 -2.94
C LEU A 126 -5.29 -17.32 -4.00
N VAL A 127 -6.53 -17.58 -3.58
CA VAL A 127 -7.64 -17.88 -4.50
C VAL A 127 -7.88 -16.69 -5.45
N ILE A 128 -8.00 -15.47 -4.93
CA ILE A 128 -8.20 -14.28 -5.76
C ILE A 128 -7.04 -14.09 -6.75
N THR A 129 -5.81 -14.29 -6.30
CA THR A 129 -4.61 -14.15 -7.13
C THR A 129 -4.54 -15.22 -8.22
N ALA A 130 -4.98 -16.46 -7.93
CA ALA A 130 -5.02 -17.56 -8.89
C ALA A 130 -5.97 -17.29 -10.07
N TYR A 131 -7.05 -16.53 -9.85
CA TYR A 131 -7.94 -16.07 -10.93
C TYR A 131 -7.33 -14.95 -11.80
N GLY A 132 -6.17 -14.44 -11.43
CA GLY A 132 -5.37 -13.50 -12.20
C GLY A 132 -5.85 -12.05 -12.17
N VAL A 133 -5.31 -11.24 -13.08
CA VAL A 133 -5.50 -9.78 -13.11
C VAL A 133 -6.97 -9.36 -13.19
N ARG A 134 -7.82 -10.16 -13.81
CA ARG A 134 -9.25 -9.84 -13.97
C ARG A 134 -9.98 -9.75 -12.63
N SER A 135 -9.72 -10.68 -11.72
CA SER A 135 -10.30 -10.69 -10.38
C SER A 135 -9.80 -9.51 -9.55
N ILE A 136 -8.51 -9.23 -9.65
CA ILE A 136 -7.89 -8.08 -8.97
C ILE A 136 -8.53 -6.78 -9.44
N THR A 137 -8.69 -6.59 -10.75
CA THR A 137 -9.31 -5.38 -11.31
C THR A 137 -10.78 -5.23 -10.89
N TRP A 138 -11.52 -6.34 -10.84
CA TRP A 138 -12.91 -6.31 -10.37
C TRP A 138 -12.99 -5.90 -8.89
N LEU A 139 -12.17 -6.53 -8.03
CA LEU A 139 -12.10 -6.21 -6.61
C LEU A 139 -11.74 -4.73 -6.37
N GLN A 140 -10.81 -4.20 -7.14
CA GLN A 140 -10.40 -2.80 -7.04
C GLN A 140 -11.49 -1.82 -7.42
N ARG A 141 -12.30 -2.13 -8.42
CA ARG A 141 -13.44 -1.27 -8.82
C ARG A 141 -14.45 -1.07 -7.70
N VAL A 142 -14.58 -2.06 -6.81
CA VAL A 142 -15.45 -1.98 -5.62
C VAL A 142 -14.72 -1.34 -4.45
N SER A 143 -13.48 -1.75 -4.20
CA SER A 143 -12.71 -1.32 -3.02
C SER A 143 -12.25 0.13 -3.09
N VAL A 144 -11.90 0.65 -4.27
CA VAL A 144 -11.38 2.02 -4.43
C VAL A 144 -12.40 3.08 -4.03
N PRO A 145 -13.64 3.07 -4.53
CA PRO A 145 -14.65 4.04 -4.08
C PRO A 145 -14.92 3.94 -2.58
N LEU A 146 -15.00 2.72 -2.06
CA LEU A 146 -15.25 2.49 -0.63
C LEU A 146 -14.12 3.07 0.23
N LEU A 147 -12.87 2.81 -0.12
CA LEU A 147 -11.69 3.34 0.58
C LEU A 147 -11.61 4.87 0.46
N ALA A 148 -11.93 5.43 -0.70
CA ALA A 148 -11.95 6.87 -0.90
C ALA A 148 -13.00 7.54 0.00
N ILE A 149 -14.22 7.00 0.03
CA ILE A 149 -15.29 7.50 0.90
C ILE A 149 -14.88 7.39 2.37
N LEU A 150 -14.36 6.23 2.79
CA LEU A 150 -13.92 6.00 4.17
C LEU A 150 -12.82 6.99 4.57
N THR A 151 -11.86 7.25 3.70
CA THR A 151 -10.76 8.19 3.96
C THR A 151 -11.28 9.62 4.10
N VAL A 152 -12.17 10.05 3.20
CA VAL A 152 -12.77 11.39 3.25
C VAL A 152 -13.64 11.55 4.50
N VAL A 153 -14.48 10.59 4.81
CA VAL A 153 -15.34 10.61 5.99
C VAL A 153 -14.50 10.66 7.27
N SER A 154 -13.46 9.84 7.36
CA SER A 154 -12.53 9.85 8.50
C SER A 154 -11.84 11.20 8.66
N ALA A 155 -11.34 11.78 7.56
CA ALA A 155 -10.70 13.10 7.57
C ALA A 155 -11.68 14.21 8.05
N VAL A 156 -12.90 14.22 7.52
CA VAL A 156 -13.94 15.19 7.91
C VAL A 156 -14.31 15.04 9.39
N LEU A 157 -14.48 13.80 9.89
CA LEU A 157 -14.79 13.56 11.29
C LEU A 157 -13.65 13.98 12.22
N ILE A 158 -12.41 13.74 11.85
CA ILE A 158 -11.23 14.16 12.62
C ILE A 158 -11.19 15.69 12.69
N ILE A 159 -11.33 16.37 11.55
CA ILE A 159 -11.31 17.84 11.49
C ILE A 159 -12.46 18.44 12.30
N LYS A 160 -13.66 17.84 12.23
CA LYS A 160 -14.83 18.29 12.96
C LYS A 160 -14.68 18.13 14.47
N ASN A 161 -14.10 17.01 14.93
CA ASN A 161 -14.00 16.70 16.36
C ASN A 161 -12.81 17.39 17.04
N TYR A 162 -11.70 17.52 16.36
CA TYR A 162 -10.45 18.05 16.94
C TYR A 162 -10.09 19.46 16.48
N GLY A 163 -10.70 19.95 15.39
CA GLY A 163 -10.39 21.22 14.77
C GLY A 163 -9.08 21.20 13.96
N TRP A 164 -9.02 22.02 12.94
CA TRP A 164 -7.82 22.09 12.07
C TRP A 164 -6.59 22.61 12.80
N SER A 165 -6.75 23.60 13.68
CA SER A 165 -5.66 24.18 14.46
C SER A 165 -4.98 23.18 15.41
N SER A 166 -5.73 22.24 15.99
CA SER A 166 -5.17 21.21 16.87
C SER A 166 -4.31 20.21 16.09
N ILE A 167 -4.64 19.97 14.81
CA ILE A 167 -3.89 19.07 13.94
C ILE A 167 -2.58 19.77 13.49
N THR A 168 -2.66 21.02 13.05
CA THR A 168 -1.50 21.74 12.51
C THR A 168 -0.49 22.16 13.60
N ASN A 169 -0.97 22.42 14.81
CA ASN A 169 -0.13 22.80 15.95
C ASN A 169 0.28 21.60 16.83
N TYR A 170 -0.02 20.39 16.38
CA TYR A 170 0.38 19.20 17.11
C TYR A 170 1.90 19.11 17.22
N GLN A 171 2.39 19.16 18.46
CA GLN A 171 3.76 18.88 18.85
C GLN A 171 3.73 17.68 19.80
N PRO A 172 4.49 16.62 19.53
CA PRO A 172 4.55 15.43 20.37
C PRO A 172 5.25 15.71 21.69
#